data_d0732d4ff28945cfc0860d007b9c3263
#
_entry.id   d0732d4ff28945cfc0860d007b9c3263
#
_cell.length_a   1.000
_cell.length_b   1.000
_cell.length_c   1.000
_cell.angle_alpha   90.00
_cell.angle_beta   90.00
_cell.angle_gamma   90.00
#
_symmetry.space_group_name_H-M   'P 1'
#
loop_
_entity.id
_entity.type
_entity.pdbx_description
1 polymer ?
#
loop_
_entity_poly.entity_id
_entity_poly.type
_entity_poly.pdbx_seq_one_letter_code
_entity_poly.pdbx_strand_id
1 'polypeptide(L)'
;MTLFNSEIRWQVEEYLNLAPLSLRVLAANWRPTTLLEETVHFGNHPWQYCVLCRPAQVATSAYPLVFFLHGGGWRLGHPLDFRFVGRFFAWLGYPTVLGGYRLAPRYRFPAQLEDAQSGLQAGLAAARGRGWPAQRVILAGQSAGAQLVSLLAYGQSKLALDGQPAGLLLISGPLDFNLCRSREIQRYLVTIQAH
;
A
#
# COMPACT_ATOMS: atom_id res chain seq x y z
N MET A 1 15.83 32.74 12.49
CA MET A 1 15.86 31.74 13.57
C MET A 1 14.46 31.19 13.96
N THR A 2 13.38 31.87 13.63
CA THR A 2 11.97 31.53 14.02
C THR A 2 11.26 30.50 13.12
N LEU A 3 11.67 30.31 11.88
CA LEU A 3 11.03 29.38 10.94
C LEU A 3 11.43 27.90 11.19
N PHE A 4 12.65 27.67 11.67
CA PHE A 4 13.14 26.32 11.98
C PHE A 4 12.42 25.70 13.20
N ASN A 5 12.02 26.52 14.16
CA ASN A 5 11.28 26.08 15.35
C ASN A 5 9.82 25.68 15.04
N SER A 6 9.20 26.28 14.04
CA SER A 6 7.81 25.97 13.70
C SER A 6 7.66 24.63 12.95
N GLU A 7 8.62 24.28 12.09
CA GLU A 7 8.61 22.98 11.38
C GLU A 7 8.88 21.80 12.33
N ILE A 8 9.84 21.96 13.26
CA ILE A 8 10.15 20.94 14.27
C ILE A 8 8.96 20.76 15.21
N ARG A 9 8.35 21.87 15.65
CA ARG A 9 7.20 21.85 16.56
C ARG A 9 6.02 21.13 15.91
N TRP A 10 5.71 21.43 14.65
CA TRP A 10 4.63 20.77 13.89
C TRP A 10 4.89 19.26 13.73
N GLN A 11 6.13 18.87 13.39
CA GLN A 11 6.50 17.46 13.30
C GLN A 11 6.33 16.73 14.63
N VAL A 12 6.75 17.33 15.74
CA VAL A 12 6.61 16.76 17.09
C VAL A 12 5.13 16.64 17.46
N GLU A 13 4.31 17.65 17.20
CA GLU A 13 2.88 17.63 17.46
C GLU A 13 2.18 16.54 16.60
N GLU A 14 2.56 16.38 15.34
CA GLU A 14 2.03 15.33 14.47
C GLU A 14 2.42 13.94 14.99
N TYR A 15 3.67 13.71 15.35
CA TYR A 15 4.11 12.45 15.94
C TYR A 15 3.39 12.13 17.25
N LEU A 16 3.21 13.13 18.13
CA LEU A 16 2.49 12.95 19.39
C LEU A 16 1.01 12.62 19.15
N ASN A 17 0.37 13.26 18.18
CA ASN A 17 -1.02 12.98 17.81
C ASN A 17 -1.20 11.60 17.14
N LEU A 18 -0.19 11.12 16.41
CA LEU A 18 -0.21 9.80 15.78
C LEU A 18 0.23 8.67 16.72
N ALA A 19 0.90 8.98 17.83
CA ALA A 19 1.40 7.97 18.77
C ALA A 19 0.31 7.01 19.29
N PRO A 20 -0.92 7.48 19.69
CA PRO A 20 -1.98 6.57 20.11
C PRO A 20 -2.46 5.66 18.99
N LEU A 21 -2.50 6.16 17.74
CA LEU A 21 -2.85 5.37 16.57
C LEU A 21 -1.77 4.33 16.28
N SER A 22 -0.51 4.72 16.34
CA SER A 22 0.63 3.83 16.13
C SER A 22 0.65 2.68 17.14
N LEU A 23 0.37 2.97 18.42
CA LEU A 23 0.24 1.94 19.46
C LEU A 23 -0.92 0.98 19.20
N ARG A 24 -2.08 1.48 18.73
CA ARG A 24 -3.22 0.63 18.36
C ARG A 24 -2.90 -0.26 17.15
N VAL A 25 -2.22 0.28 16.16
CA VAL A 25 -1.76 -0.47 14.98
C VAL A 25 -0.76 -1.55 15.38
N LEU A 26 0.22 -1.23 16.23
CA LEU A 26 1.15 -2.21 16.80
C LEU A 26 0.39 -3.31 17.55
N ALA A 27 -0.51 -2.95 18.45
CA ALA A 27 -1.32 -3.92 19.21
C ALA A 27 -2.16 -4.80 18.28
N ALA A 28 -2.75 -4.25 17.22
CA ALA A 28 -3.51 -5.02 16.23
C ALA A 28 -2.63 -6.00 15.44
N ASN A 29 -1.39 -5.58 15.11
CA ASN A 29 -0.43 -6.44 14.41
C ASN A 29 0.13 -7.57 15.29
N TRP A 30 0.15 -7.38 16.62
CA TRP A 30 0.69 -8.36 17.57
C TRP A 30 -0.35 -9.35 18.08
N ARG A 31 -1.64 -9.16 17.78
CA ARG A 31 -2.66 -10.12 18.19
C ARG A 31 -2.40 -11.47 17.53
N PRO A 32 -2.46 -12.58 18.29
CA PRO A 32 -2.39 -13.91 17.71
C PRO A 32 -3.45 -14.08 16.63
N THR A 33 -3.09 -14.71 15.54
CA THR A 33 -4.00 -14.99 14.43
C THR A 33 -3.80 -16.42 13.94
N THR A 34 -4.88 -17.05 13.52
CA THR A 34 -4.86 -18.34 12.81
C THR A 34 -4.65 -18.14 11.30
N LEU A 35 -4.56 -16.89 10.86
CA LEU A 35 -4.35 -16.58 9.44
C LEU A 35 -2.91 -16.92 9.04
N LEU A 36 -2.78 -17.56 7.91
CA LEU A 36 -1.48 -17.82 7.31
C LEU A 36 -1.00 -16.56 6.58
N GLU A 37 0.19 -16.12 6.96
CA GLU A 37 0.88 -15.00 6.33
C GLU A 37 2.17 -15.54 5.69
N GLU A 38 2.41 -15.17 4.45
CA GLU A 38 3.60 -15.57 3.70
C GLU A 38 4.19 -14.37 2.99
N THR A 39 5.53 -14.28 2.98
CA THR A 39 6.25 -13.22 2.28
C THR A 39 6.77 -13.73 0.93
N VAL A 40 6.53 -12.96 -0.11
CA VAL A 40 7.02 -13.21 -1.48
C VAL A 40 7.80 -12.00 -1.95
N HIS A 41 9.08 -12.20 -2.27
CA HIS A 41 9.94 -11.16 -2.84
C HIS A 41 9.77 -11.09 -4.37
N PHE A 42 9.74 -9.87 -4.92
CA PHE A 42 9.64 -9.63 -6.36
C PHE A 42 10.82 -8.84 -6.92
N GLY A 43 11.81 -8.53 -6.08
CA GLY A 43 13.04 -7.86 -6.46
C GLY A 43 14.12 -8.03 -5.39
N ASN A 44 15.28 -7.44 -5.66
CA ASN A 44 16.45 -7.56 -4.78
C ASN A 44 16.50 -6.54 -3.64
N HIS A 45 15.59 -5.57 -3.65
CA HIS A 45 15.54 -4.53 -2.62
C HIS A 45 14.69 -4.99 -1.42
N PRO A 46 15.08 -4.70 -0.17
CA PRO A 46 14.33 -5.13 1.03
C PRO A 46 12.85 -4.70 1.06
N TRP A 47 12.46 -3.63 0.36
CA TRP A 47 11.06 -3.19 0.23
C TRP A 47 10.31 -3.80 -0.96
N GLN A 48 10.98 -4.59 -1.81
CA GLN A 48 10.36 -5.25 -2.97
C GLN A 48 9.82 -6.63 -2.58
N TYR A 49 8.78 -6.62 -1.74
CA TYR A 49 8.09 -7.84 -1.31
C TYR A 49 6.61 -7.61 -1.10
N CYS A 50 5.85 -8.69 -1.11
CA CYS A 50 4.44 -8.73 -0.74
C CYS A 50 4.24 -9.65 0.47
N VAL A 51 3.22 -9.36 1.27
CA VAL A 51 2.72 -10.26 2.31
C VAL A 51 1.36 -10.78 1.87
N LEU A 52 1.27 -12.09 1.71
CA LEU A 52 0.04 -12.78 1.36
C LEU A 52 -0.68 -13.17 2.66
N CYS A 53 -1.93 -12.74 2.81
CA CYS A 53 -2.77 -13.05 3.95
C CYS A 53 -3.92 -13.97 3.49
N ARG A 54 -3.96 -15.20 4.01
CA ARG A 54 -4.94 -16.20 3.65
C ARG A 54 -6.08 -16.24 4.66
N PRO A 55 -7.35 -16.24 4.22
CA PRO A 55 -8.48 -16.55 5.08
C PRO A 55 -8.34 -17.96 5.68
N ALA A 56 -8.77 -18.14 6.93
CA ALA A 56 -8.75 -19.44 7.60
C ALA A 56 -9.61 -20.49 6.86
N GLN A 57 -10.71 -20.04 6.24
CA GLN A 57 -11.51 -20.83 5.31
C GLN A 57 -11.30 -20.26 3.91
N VAL A 58 -10.84 -21.08 2.99
CA VAL A 58 -10.73 -20.69 1.58
C VAL A 58 -12.14 -20.43 1.10
N ALA A 59 -12.51 -19.16 1.02
CA ALA A 59 -13.76 -18.77 0.37
C ALA A 59 -13.73 -19.32 -1.06
N THR A 60 -14.81 -19.92 -1.44
CA THR A 60 -15.08 -20.29 -2.83
C THR A 60 -14.74 -19.12 -3.76
N SER A 61 -14.50 -19.37 -5.02
CA SER A 61 -14.10 -18.41 -6.08
C SER A 61 -14.93 -17.12 -6.20
N ALA A 62 -15.84 -16.85 -5.25
CA ALA A 62 -16.77 -15.74 -5.24
C ALA A 62 -16.13 -14.39 -4.85
N TYR A 63 -15.12 -14.40 -3.97
CA TYR A 63 -14.51 -13.17 -3.47
C TYR A 63 -13.30 -12.76 -4.30
N PRO A 64 -13.21 -11.47 -4.73
CA PRO A 64 -12.02 -10.97 -5.40
C PRO A 64 -10.82 -10.94 -4.46
N LEU A 65 -9.62 -11.01 -5.02
CA LEU A 65 -8.39 -10.76 -4.29
C LEU A 65 -8.27 -9.26 -3.99
N VAL A 66 -7.86 -8.90 -2.78
CA VAL A 66 -7.53 -7.51 -2.42
C VAL A 66 -6.02 -7.31 -2.56
N PHE A 67 -5.59 -6.39 -3.41
CA PHE A 67 -4.22 -5.89 -3.43
C PHE A 67 -4.16 -4.54 -2.74
N PHE A 68 -3.41 -4.42 -1.65
CA PHE A 68 -3.35 -3.23 -0.82
C PHE A 68 -1.96 -2.62 -0.80
N LEU A 69 -1.86 -1.30 -0.99
CA LEU A 69 -0.64 -0.51 -0.83
C LEU A 69 -0.76 0.42 0.38
N HIS A 70 0.29 0.41 1.20
CA HIS A 70 0.36 1.20 2.43
C HIS A 70 0.57 2.69 2.16
N GLY A 71 0.21 3.53 3.14
CA GLY A 71 0.55 4.94 3.19
C GLY A 71 1.95 5.19 3.77
N GLY A 72 2.21 6.45 4.11
CA GLY A 72 3.48 6.90 4.69
C GLY A 72 4.19 7.95 3.84
N GLY A 73 3.46 8.72 3.02
CA GLY A 73 4.02 9.81 2.21
C GLY A 73 5.11 9.36 1.25
N TRP A 74 5.05 8.14 0.75
CA TRP A 74 6.07 7.50 -0.10
C TRP A 74 7.45 7.36 0.55
N ARG A 75 7.59 7.67 1.84
CA ARG A 75 8.87 7.77 2.59
C ARG A 75 8.97 6.79 3.75
N LEU A 76 7.84 6.37 4.28
CA LEU A 76 7.74 5.55 5.48
C LEU A 76 6.81 4.37 5.25
N GLY A 77 6.90 3.39 6.13
CA GLY A 77 6.04 2.23 6.15
C GLY A 77 6.56 1.06 5.31
N HIS A 78 5.99 -0.09 5.56
CA HIS A 78 6.20 -1.31 4.80
C HIS A 78 4.99 -2.25 5.00
N PRO A 79 4.82 -3.29 4.17
CA PRO A 79 3.63 -4.16 4.21
C PRO A 79 3.35 -4.75 5.60
N LEU A 80 4.39 -5.10 6.37
CA LEU A 80 4.22 -5.69 7.70
C LEU A 80 3.61 -4.74 8.73
N ASP A 81 3.74 -3.42 8.55
CA ASP A 81 3.06 -2.43 9.40
C ASP A 81 1.54 -2.46 9.21
N PHE A 82 1.09 -2.94 8.05
CA PHE A 82 -0.31 -3.00 7.66
C PHE A 82 -0.91 -4.41 7.68
N ARG A 83 -0.29 -5.35 8.42
CA ARG A 83 -0.81 -6.72 8.60
C ARG A 83 -2.24 -6.74 9.11
N PHE A 84 -2.61 -5.78 9.96
CA PHE A 84 -3.98 -5.65 10.46
C PHE A 84 -5.01 -5.46 9.33
N VAL A 85 -4.64 -4.78 8.23
CA VAL A 85 -5.50 -4.62 7.04
C VAL A 85 -5.67 -5.97 6.34
N GLY A 86 -4.56 -6.69 6.12
CA GLY A 86 -4.59 -8.03 5.53
C GLY A 86 -5.44 -9.00 6.35
N ARG A 87 -5.29 -8.95 7.68
CA ARG A 87 -6.09 -9.76 8.62
C ARG A 87 -7.56 -9.42 8.60
N PHE A 88 -7.90 -8.13 8.52
CA PHE A 88 -9.28 -7.67 8.44
C PHE A 88 -9.97 -8.21 7.17
N PHE A 89 -9.36 -8.04 6.01
CA PHE A 89 -9.93 -8.55 4.77
C PHE A 89 -9.98 -10.08 4.73
N ALA A 90 -8.92 -10.75 5.22
CA ALA A 90 -8.90 -12.20 5.30
C ALA A 90 -9.97 -12.74 6.27
N TRP A 91 -10.25 -12.03 7.36
CA TRP A 91 -11.37 -12.35 8.27
C TRP A 91 -12.73 -12.23 7.57
N LEU A 92 -12.90 -11.27 6.67
CA LEU A 92 -14.08 -11.13 5.81
C LEU A 92 -14.14 -12.17 4.67
N GLY A 93 -13.13 -13.04 4.55
CA GLY A 93 -13.04 -14.07 3.50
C GLY A 93 -12.32 -13.64 2.22
N TYR A 94 -11.78 -12.43 2.17
CA TYR A 94 -11.04 -11.92 1.01
C TYR A 94 -9.56 -12.31 1.10
N PRO A 95 -9.01 -13.09 0.15
CA PRO A 95 -7.58 -13.26 0.05
C PRO A 95 -6.92 -11.91 -0.22
N THR A 96 -5.85 -11.60 0.52
CA THR A 96 -5.25 -10.26 0.50
C THR A 96 -3.76 -10.33 0.26
N VAL A 97 -3.26 -9.42 -0.55
CA VAL A 97 -1.84 -9.19 -0.81
C VAL A 97 -1.50 -7.76 -0.40
N LEU A 98 -0.60 -7.61 0.56
CA LEU A 98 -0.05 -6.33 0.98
C LEU A 98 1.24 -6.09 0.19
N GLY A 99 1.26 -5.09 -0.68
CA GLY A 99 2.41 -4.76 -1.53
C GLY A 99 3.37 -3.76 -0.89
N GLY A 100 4.67 -3.99 -1.05
CA GLY A 100 5.72 -3.05 -0.71
C GLY A 100 6.20 -2.27 -1.93
N TYR A 101 6.91 -1.18 -1.68
CA TYR A 101 7.56 -0.37 -2.71
C TYR A 101 8.75 0.40 -2.12
N ARG A 102 9.75 0.70 -2.94
CA ARG A 102 10.94 1.48 -2.57
C ARG A 102 10.56 2.90 -2.18
N LEU A 103 11.22 3.45 -1.17
CA LEU A 103 10.85 4.69 -0.51
C LEU A 103 11.73 5.87 -0.92
N ALA A 104 11.11 7.06 -1.01
CA ALA A 104 11.81 8.33 -1.13
C ALA A 104 12.53 8.67 0.20
N PRO A 105 13.56 9.54 0.18
CA PRO A 105 14.09 10.28 -0.96
C PRO A 105 15.10 9.50 -1.80
N ARG A 106 15.52 8.31 -1.34
CA ARG A 106 16.54 7.51 -2.03
C ARG A 106 16.03 7.01 -3.39
N TYR A 107 14.77 6.61 -3.44
CA TYR A 107 14.10 6.21 -4.67
C TYR A 107 12.97 7.19 -4.95
N ARG A 108 13.06 7.86 -6.11
CA ARG A 108 12.07 8.84 -6.52
C ARG A 108 11.05 8.21 -7.46
N PHE A 109 9.93 8.88 -7.65
CA PHE A 109 8.98 8.53 -8.69
C PHE A 109 9.71 8.46 -10.07
N PRO A 110 9.45 7.45 -10.89
CA PRO A 110 8.36 6.47 -10.81
C PRO A 110 8.67 5.15 -10.05
N ALA A 111 9.79 5.03 -9.33
CA ALA A 111 10.20 3.80 -8.68
C ALA A 111 9.11 3.16 -7.80
N GLN A 112 8.29 3.96 -7.10
CA GLN A 112 7.18 3.48 -6.29
C GLN A 112 6.08 2.84 -7.14
N LEU A 113 5.79 3.44 -8.30
CA LEU A 113 4.78 2.93 -9.23
C LEU A 113 5.26 1.65 -9.93
N GLU A 114 6.53 1.61 -10.34
CA GLU A 114 7.18 0.42 -10.91
C GLU A 114 7.11 -0.77 -9.93
N ASP A 115 7.43 -0.51 -8.66
CA ASP A 115 7.37 -1.53 -7.61
C ASP A 115 5.93 -1.93 -7.30
N ALA A 116 4.99 -0.98 -7.27
CA ALA A 116 3.57 -1.27 -7.11
C ALA A 116 3.05 -2.18 -8.21
N GLN A 117 3.45 -1.94 -9.46
CA GLN A 117 3.11 -2.77 -10.62
C GLN A 117 3.74 -4.17 -10.51
N SER A 118 5.04 -4.24 -10.23
CA SER A 118 5.77 -5.50 -10.09
C SER A 118 5.24 -6.33 -8.90
N GLY A 119 4.94 -5.66 -7.79
CA GLY A 119 4.35 -6.28 -6.61
C GLY A 119 2.94 -6.83 -6.86
N LEU A 120 2.11 -6.11 -7.62
CA LEU A 120 0.80 -6.61 -8.05
C LEU A 120 0.96 -7.89 -8.88
N GLN A 121 1.83 -7.87 -9.89
CA GLN A 121 2.09 -9.03 -10.75
C GLN A 121 2.57 -10.24 -9.96
N ALA A 122 3.57 -10.04 -9.10
CA ALA A 122 4.13 -11.11 -8.27
C ALA A 122 3.11 -11.65 -7.26
N GLY A 123 2.35 -10.75 -6.62
CA GLY A 123 1.29 -11.12 -5.68
C GLY A 123 0.19 -11.95 -6.34
N LEU A 124 -0.25 -11.56 -7.54
CA LEU A 124 -1.24 -12.32 -8.32
C LEU A 124 -0.69 -13.67 -8.77
N ALA A 125 0.55 -13.74 -9.25
CA ALA A 125 1.18 -14.99 -9.64
C ALA A 125 1.30 -15.95 -8.45
N ALA A 126 1.73 -15.42 -7.30
CA ALA A 126 1.83 -16.20 -6.07
C ALA A 126 0.46 -16.70 -5.56
N ALA A 127 -0.57 -15.86 -5.64
CA ALA A 127 -1.93 -16.23 -5.28
C ALA A 127 -2.49 -17.33 -6.21
N ARG A 128 -2.31 -17.19 -7.53
CA ARG A 128 -2.71 -18.20 -8.52
C ARG A 128 -2.03 -19.54 -8.29
N GLY A 129 -0.70 -19.52 -8.02
CA GLY A 129 0.06 -20.73 -7.71
C GLY A 129 -0.40 -21.46 -6.46
N ARG A 130 -1.17 -20.79 -5.58
CA ARG A 130 -1.81 -21.35 -4.38
C ARG A 130 -3.29 -21.67 -4.55
N GLY A 131 -3.80 -21.56 -5.78
CA GLY A 131 -5.22 -21.79 -6.09
C GLY A 131 -6.17 -20.71 -5.55
N TRP A 132 -5.66 -19.50 -5.26
CA TRP A 132 -6.52 -18.40 -4.81
C TRP A 132 -7.26 -17.75 -6.00
N PRO A 133 -8.47 -17.22 -5.78
CA PRO A 133 -9.22 -16.49 -6.80
C PRO A 133 -8.53 -15.15 -7.11
N ALA A 134 -7.69 -15.13 -8.13
CA ALA A 134 -6.93 -13.95 -8.56
C ALA A 134 -7.33 -13.44 -9.95
N GLN A 135 -8.51 -13.83 -10.46
CA GLN A 135 -9.09 -13.35 -11.72
C GLN A 135 -9.74 -11.98 -11.55
N ARG A 136 -10.29 -11.72 -10.36
CA ARG A 136 -10.93 -10.46 -10.00
C ARG A 136 -10.13 -9.82 -8.87
N VAL A 137 -9.74 -8.56 -9.04
CA VAL A 137 -8.87 -7.87 -8.09
C VAL A 137 -9.49 -6.54 -7.66
N ILE A 138 -9.56 -6.31 -6.36
CA ILE A 138 -9.81 -4.99 -5.79
C ILE A 138 -8.45 -4.35 -5.52
N LEU A 139 -8.21 -3.19 -6.11
CA LEU A 139 -7.06 -2.37 -5.80
C LEU A 139 -7.40 -1.46 -4.61
N ALA A 140 -6.64 -1.57 -3.54
CA ALA A 140 -6.89 -0.83 -2.31
C ALA A 140 -5.63 -0.08 -1.86
N GLY A 141 -5.79 1.07 -1.26
CA GLY A 141 -4.65 1.81 -0.73
C GLY A 141 -5.04 2.92 0.24
N GLN A 142 -4.09 3.30 1.07
CA GLN A 142 -4.25 4.38 2.04
C GLN A 142 -3.24 5.48 1.77
N SER A 143 -3.65 6.76 1.75
CA SER A 143 -2.80 7.94 1.56
C SER A 143 -1.92 7.79 0.29
N ALA A 144 -0.60 7.78 0.41
CA ALA A 144 0.34 7.54 -0.69
C ALA A 144 0.03 6.24 -1.46
N GLY A 145 -0.36 5.17 -0.77
CA GLY A 145 -0.78 3.92 -1.41
C GLY A 145 -2.06 4.05 -2.22
N ALA A 146 -3.01 4.89 -1.78
CA ALA A 146 -4.23 5.17 -2.54
C ALA A 146 -3.91 5.88 -3.86
N GLN A 147 -2.98 6.81 -3.86
CA GLN A 147 -2.50 7.46 -5.08
C GLN A 147 -1.82 6.45 -6.03
N LEU A 148 -0.96 5.57 -5.52
CA LEU A 148 -0.30 4.56 -6.35
C LEU A 148 -1.30 3.59 -6.99
N VAL A 149 -2.30 3.08 -6.23
CA VAL A 149 -3.30 2.18 -6.81
C VAL A 149 -4.22 2.90 -7.80
N SER A 150 -4.48 4.21 -7.63
CA SER A 150 -5.22 4.99 -8.63
C SER A 150 -4.44 5.11 -9.94
N LEU A 151 -3.13 5.33 -9.88
CA LEU A 151 -2.27 5.33 -11.05
C LEU A 151 -2.18 3.94 -11.72
N LEU A 152 -2.19 2.86 -10.95
CA LEU A 152 -2.29 1.51 -11.50
C LEU A 152 -3.62 1.29 -12.21
N ALA A 153 -4.74 1.81 -11.68
CA ALA A 153 -6.06 1.60 -12.24
C ALA A 153 -6.32 2.43 -13.52
N TYR A 154 -5.87 3.68 -13.53
CA TYR A 154 -6.22 4.66 -14.57
C TYR A 154 -5.03 5.18 -15.36
N GLY A 155 -3.81 4.86 -14.95
CA GLY A 155 -2.60 5.27 -15.64
C GLY A 155 -2.39 4.54 -16.97
N GLN A 156 -1.42 5.03 -17.77
CA GLN A 156 -1.05 4.40 -19.04
C GLN A 156 -0.24 3.10 -18.84
N SER A 157 0.07 2.71 -17.61
CA SER A 157 0.74 1.46 -17.32
C SER A 157 -0.18 0.31 -17.73
N LYS A 158 0.31 -0.58 -18.60
CA LYS A 158 -0.41 -1.83 -18.92
C LYS A 158 -0.49 -2.64 -17.64
N LEU A 159 -1.64 -2.60 -16.97
CA LEU A 159 -1.92 -3.47 -15.84
C LEU A 159 -1.80 -4.93 -16.31
N ALA A 160 -1.15 -5.73 -15.48
CA ALA A 160 -1.15 -7.19 -15.66
C ALA A 160 -2.49 -7.84 -15.21
N LEU A 161 -3.57 -7.07 -15.30
CA LEU A 161 -4.92 -7.55 -15.06
C LEU A 161 -5.56 -7.86 -16.41
N ASP A 162 -6.23 -8.99 -16.50
CA ASP A 162 -7.07 -9.35 -17.65
C ASP A 162 -8.35 -8.50 -17.58
N GLY A 163 -8.26 -7.21 -17.87
CA GLY A 163 -9.35 -6.24 -17.82
C GLY A 163 -9.24 -5.21 -16.70
N GLN A 164 -10.37 -4.51 -16.42
CA GLN A 164 -10.47 -3.53 -15.36
C GLN A 164 -10.48 -4.17 -13.96
N PRO A 165 -9.95 -3.49 -12.92
CA PRO A 165 -10.07 -3.99 -11.55
C PRO A 165 -11.54 -4.17 -11.15
N ALA A 166 -11.84 -5.19 -10.33
CA ALA A 166 -13.17 -5.46 -9.83
C ALA A 166 -13.69 -4.36 -8.88
N GLY A 167 -12.79 -3.54 -8.36
CA GLY A 167 -13.10 -2.39 -7.52
C GLY A 167 -11.85 -1.61 -7.16
N LEU A 168 -12.07 -0.40 -6.68
CA LEU A 168 -11.03 0.51 -6.21
C LEU A 168 -11.43 1.06 -4.83
N LEU A 169 -10.58 0.87 -3.83
CA LEU A 169 -10.77 1.38 -2.47
C LEU A 169 -9.66 2.38 -2.12
N LEU A 170 -9.99 3.66 -2.14
CA LEU A 170 -9.07 4.76 -1.89
C LEU A 170 -9.35 5.40 -0.54
N ILE A 171 -8.43 5.25 0.41
CA ILE A 171 -8.57 5.77 1.77
C ILE A 171 -7.66 6.99 1.91
N SER A 172 -8.25 8.19 2.01
CA SER A 172 -7.54 9.47 2.22
C SER A 172 -6.38 9.71 1.23
N GLY A 173 -6.58 9.36 -0.06
CA GLY A 173 -5.56 9.51 -1.08
C GLY A 173 -5.42 10.94 -1.60
N PRO A 174 -4.19 11.44 -1.83
CA PRO A 174 -3.95 12.70 -2.53
C PRO A 174 -4.11 12.47 -4.05
N LEU A 175 -5.33 12.62 -4.55
CA LEU A 175 -5.67 12.32 -5.95
C LEU A 175 -5.57 13.54 -6.86
N ASP A 176 -5.64 14.75 -6.30
CA ASP A 176 -5.40 16.01 -7.00
C ASP A 176 -4.29 16.79 -6.31
N PHE A 177 -3.15 16.86 -6.95
CA PHE A 177 -1.98 17.54 -6.42
C PHE A 177 -2.03 19.07 -6.57
N ASN A 178 -2.88 19.58 -7.43
CA ASN A 178 -3.09 21.02 -7.56
C ASN A 178 -3.78 21.60 -6.32
N LEU A 179 -4.55 20.79 -5.61
CA LEU A 179 -5.18 21.15 -4.35
C LEU A 179 -4.25 20.99 -3.14
N CYS A 180 -3.07 20.41 -3.32
CA CYS A 180 -2.15 20.16 -2.22
C CYS A 180 -1.42 21.43 -1.80
N ARG A 181 -1.75 21.94 -0.60
CA ARG A 181 -1.13 23.14 -0.02
C ARG A 181 0.12 22.86 0.83
N SER A 182 0.42 21.60 1.12
CA SER A 182 1.60 21.24 1.89
C SER A 182 2.88 21.44 1.08
N ARG A 183 3.76 22.33 1.55
CA ARG A 183 5.07 22.57 0.94
C ARG A 183 5.94 21.31 0.92
N GLU A 184 5.77 20.43 1.87
CA GLU A 184 6.50 19.18 1.97
C GLU A 184 6.05 18.20 0.88
N ILE A 185 4.75 18.03 0.71
CA ILE A 185 4.20 17.22 -0.39
C ILE A 185 4.57 17.85 -1.73
N GLN A 186 4.49 19.16 -1.88
CA GLN A 186 4.89 19.85 -3.11
C GLN A 186 6.37 19.59 -3.48
N ARG A 187 7.29 19.56 -2.53
CA ARG A 187 8.71 19.22 -2.78
C ARG A 187 8.89 17.80 -3.35
N TYR A 188 8.04 16.87 -2.99
CA TYR A 188 8.04 15.51 -3.57
C TYR A 188 7.29 15.44 -4.89
N LEU A 189 6.27 16.29 -5.09
CA LEU A 189 5.44 16.35 -6.28
C LEU A 189 6.11 17.05 -7.45
N VAL A 190 6.98 18.03 -7.22
CA VAL A 190 7.80 18.65 -8.28
C VAL A 190 8.60 17.58 -9.04
N THR A 191 8.91 16.48 -8.40
CA THR A 191 9.56 15.34 -9.04
C THR A 191 8.58 14.48 -9.88
N ILE A 192 7.28 14.57 -9.61
CA ILE A 192 6.22 13.80 -10.31
C ILE A 192 5.68 14.57 -11.53
N GLN A 193 5.67 15.90 -11.48
CA GLN A 193 5.16 16.76 -12.56
C GLN A 193 6.19 17.06 -13.66
N ALA A 194 7.46 16.68 -13.48
CA ALA A 194 8.53 16.95 -14.46
C ALA A 194 8.66 15.86 -15.54
N HIS A 195 7.68 15.01 -15.68
CA HIS A 195 7.49 14.01 -16.73
C HIS A 195 6.00 13.95 -17.07
#